data_0f5befbdbc8860d710519ffca1f90757
#
_entry.id   0f5befbdbc8860d710519ffca1f90757
#
_cell.length_a   1.000
_cell.length_b   1.000
_cell.length_c   1.000
_cell.angle_alpha   90.00
_cell.angle_beta   90.00
_cell.angle_gamma   90.00
#
_symmetry.space_group_name_H-M   'P 1'
#
loop_
_entity.id
_entity.type
_entity.pdbx_description
1 polymer ?
#
loop_
_entity_poly.entity_id
_entity_poly.type
_entity_poly.pdbx_seq_one_letter_code
_entity_poly.pdbx_strand_id
1 'polypeptide(L)'
;RATSNIYAYTSDKRLKENFRTIENAVDKVKSLGGYIFDWREDMMTKYEFEPDQKKDDAGVIAQDVLKVMPAAVQRAPFDYDPHKKGHSKSGEEFMTVQYEKMVPLLIQAIKEQQEQIDELKEKLENK
;
A
#
# COMPACT_ATOMS: atom_id res chain seq x y z
N ARG A 1 2.77 15.38 7.35
CA ARG A 1 3.11 16.08 8.58
C ARG A 1 3.70 15.16 9.62
N ALA A 2 4.59 15.74 10.44
CA ALA A 2 5.28 14.98 11.47
C ALA A 2 4.33 14.30 12.45
N THR A 3 3.22 14.95 12.81
CA THR A 3 2.24 14.38 13.74
C THR A 3 1.60 13.11 13.20
N SER A 4 1.22 13.11 11.92
CA SER A 4 0.64 11.93 11.28
C SER A 4 1.62 10.77 11.24
N ASN A 5 2.90 11.06 10.96
CA ASN A 5 3.94 10.03 10.92
C ASN A 5 4.18 9.41 12.29
N ILE A 6 4.11 10.20 13.36
CA ILE A 6 4.26 9.71 14.72
C ILE A 6 3.17 8.68 15.03
N TYR A 7 1.92 8.97 14.70
CA TYR A 7 0.83 8.03 14.91
C TYR A 7 0.94 6.80 14.02
N ALA A 8 1.46 6.97 12.80
CA ALA A 8 1.60 5.85 11.87
C ALA A 8 2.52 4.75 12.39
N TYR A 9 3.53 5.11 13.17
CA TYR A 9 4.48 4.13 13.73
C TYR A 9 4.03 3.56 15.08
N THR A 10 3.02 4.15 15.70
CA THR A 10 2.51 3.66 16.98
C THR A 10 1.77 2.35 16.77
N SER A 11 2.15 1.32 17.53
CA SER A 11 1.61 -0.02 17.32
C SER A 11 1.43 -0.83 18.60
N ASP A 12 1.30 -0.15 19.74
CA ASP A 12 1.10 -0.82 21.01
C ASP A 12 -0.27 -1.51 21.04
N LYS A 13 -0.26 -2.80 21.43
CA LYS A 13 -1.48 -3.61 21.48
C LYS A 13 -2.58 -2.97 22.34
N ARG A 14 -2.19 -2.28 23.41
CA ARG A 14 -3.14 -1.67 24.34
C ARG A 14 -3.98 -0.56 23.72
N LEU A 15 -3.54 -0.04 22.57
CA LEU A 15 -4.24 1.04 21.84
C LEU A 15 -5.12 0.50 20.73
N LYS A 16 -5.18 -0.82 20.56
CA LYS A 16 -5.88 -1.45 19.45
C LYS A 16 -6.90 -2.47 19.94
N GLU A 17 -7.94 -2.70 19.16
CA GLU A 17 -8.95 -3.70 19.47
C GLU A 17 -9.51 -4.33 18.21
N ASN A 18 -10.30 -5.38 18.38
CA ASN A 18 -11.00 -6.06 17.29
C ASN A 18 -10.05 -6.59 16.20
N PHE A 19 -8.98 -7.25 16.63
CA PHE A 19 -8.01 -7.82 15.72
C PHE A 19 -8.65 -8.85 14.79
N ARG A 20 -8.45 -8.67 13.50
CA ARG A 20 -8.93 -9.59 12.48
C ARG A 20 -7.78 -9.92 11.55
N THR A 21 -7.53 -11.20 11.34
CA THR A 21 -6.48 -11.64 10.43
C THR A 21 -6.84 -11.30 8.99
N ILE A 22 -5.84 -10.81 8.24
CA ILE A 22 -6.02 -10.57 6.80
C ILE A 22 -6.11 -11.92 6.11
N GLU A 23 -7.23 -12.18 5.44
CA GLU A 23 -7.47 -13.45 4.76
C GLU A 23 -7.12 -13.37 3.29
N ASN A 24 -6.84 -14.52 2.68
CA ASN A 24 -6.51 -14.64 1.26
C ASN A 24 -5.35 -13.73 0.86
N ALA A 25 -4.35 -13.67 1.74
CA ALA A 25 -3.25 -12.72 1.59
C ALA A 25 -2.39 -13.02 0.36
N VAL A 26 -2.13 -14.30 0.07
CA VAL A 26 -1.35 -14.68 -1.11
C VAL A 26 -2.07 -14.24 -2.39
N ASP A 27 -3.37 -14.49 -2.50
CA ASP A 27 -4.14 -14.08 -3.67
C ASP A 27 -4.15 -12.57 -3.83
N LYS A 28 -4.25 -11.84 -2.74
CA LYS A 28 -4.20 -10.37 -2.76
C LYS A 28 -2.84 -9.87 -3.26
N VAL A 29 -1.77 -10.46 -2.76
CA VAL A 29 -0.41 -10.10 -3.21
C VAL A 29 -0.22 -10.43 -4.68
N LYS A 30 -0.74 -11.57 -5.14
CA LYS A 30 -0.63 -11.97 -6.55
C LYS A 30 -1.32 -10.99 -7.51
N SER A 31 -2.31 -10.26 -7.03
CA SER A 31 -2.99 -9.25 -7.84
C SER A 31 -2.23 -7.93 -7.94
N LEU A 32 -1.15 -7.79 -7.16
CA LEU A 32 -0.31 -6.59 -7.16
C LEU A 32 0.93 -6.82 -8.01
N GLY A 33 1.55 -5.71 -8.42
CA GLY A 33 2.83 -5.76 -9.11
C GLY A 33 3.83 -4.82 -8.46
N GLY A 34 5.09 -5.20 -8.52
CA GLY A 34 6.18 -4.30 -8.17
C GLY A 34 6.79 -3.77 -9.46
N TYR A 35 6.91 -2.48 -9.59
CA TYR A 35 7.31 -1.86 -10.84
C TYR A 35 8.47 -0.89 -10.66
N ILE A 36 9.28 -0.80 -11.70
CA ILE A 36 10.18 0.33 -11.93
C ILE A 36 9.46 1.21 -12.94
N PHE A 37 9.40 2.52 -12.69
CA PHE A 37 8.64 3.43 -13.54
C PHE A 37 9.30 4.81 -13.60
N ASP A 38 8.83 5.60 -14.56
CA ASP A 38 9.21 7.00 -14.70
C ASP A 38 8.00 7.87 -14.39
N TRP A 39 8.23 8.97 -13.70
CA TRP A 39 7.17 9.96 -13.48
C TRP A 39 6.91 10.72 -14.77
N ARG A 40 5.65 10.99 -15.06
CA ARG A 40 5.25 11.71 -16.27
C ARG A 40 5.56 13.21 -16.14
N GLU A 41 6.36 13.73 -17.06
CA GLU A 41 6.74 15.15 -17.05
C GLU A 41 5.54 16.09 -17.18
N ASP A 42 4.58 15.74 -18.06
CA ASP A 42 3.39 16.55 -18.27
C ASP A 42 2.57 16.69 -16.98
N MET A 43 2.48 15.64 -16.21
CA MET A 43 1.73 15.66 -14.97
C MET A 43 2.47 16.39 -13.85
N MET A 44 3.79 16.22 -13.78
CA MET A 44 4.61 16.96 -12.81
C MET A 44 4.47 18.48 -13.03
N THR A 45 4.48 18.90 -14.29
CA THR A 45 4.32 20.31 -14.65
C THR A 45 2.92 20.81 -14.36
N LYS A 46 1.91 20.05 -14.78
CA LYS A 46 0.52 20.45 -14.63
C LYS A 46 0.09 20.61 -13.18
N TYR A 47 0.50 19.67 -12.32
CA TYR A 47 0.08 19.63 -10.93
C TYR A 47 1.16 20.06 -9.95
N GLU A 48 2.27 20.56 -10.45
CA GLU A 48 3.36 21.17 -9.67
C GLU A 48 3.87 20.29 -8.54
N PHE A 49 4.23 19.04 -8.85
CA PHE A 49 4.87 18.17 -7.88
C PHE A 49 6.22 17.66 -8.40
N GLU A 50 7.13 17.38 -7.48
CA GLU A 50 8.51 17.02 -7.81
C GLU A 50 8.96 15.82 -6.98
N PRO A 51 8.87 14.60 -7.54
CA PRO A 51 9.41 13.42 -6.86
C PRO A 51 10.93 13.53 -6.74
N ASP A 52 11.49 12.94 -5.68
CA ASP A 52 12.94 12.91 -5.48
C ASP A 52 13.66 12.19 -6.61
N GLN A 53 13.07 11.09 -7.10
CA GLN A 53 13.63 10.34 -8.22
C GLN A 53 12.61 10.30 -9.36
N LYS A 54 12.92 10.99 -10.45
CA LYS A 54 11.96 11.16 -11.55
C LYS A 54 11.96 9.98 -12.52
N LYS A 55 13.11 9.31 -12.68
CA LYS A 55 13.25 8.15 -13.58
C LYS A 55 13.73 6.94 -12.81
N ASP A 56 13.30 5.77 -13.27
CA ASP A 56 13.66 4.48 -12.65
C ASP A 56 13.31 4.43 -11.16
N ASP A 57 12.20 5.03 -10.79
CA ASP A 57 11.68 4.94 -9.44
C ASP A 57 10.93 3.62 -9.26
N ALA A 58 10.71 3.22 -8.03
CA ALA A 58 10.10 1.93 -7.72
C ALA A 58 8.81 2.10 -6.92
N GLY A 59 7.82 1.29 -7.23
CA GLY A 59 6.59 1.35 -6.47
C GLY A 59 5.51 0.42 -6.97
N VAL A 60 4.33 0.59 -6.39
CA VAL A 60 3.14 -0.17 -6.73
C VAL A 60 2.11 0.78 -7.34
N ILE A 61 1.04 0.22 -7.89
CA ILE A 61 -0.06 1.01 -8.44
C ILE A 61 -1.15 1.16 -7.39
N ALA A 62 -1.45 2.41 -7.00
CA ALA A 62 -2.42 2.69 -5.94
C ALA A 62 -3.81 2.10 -6.22
N GLN A 63 -4.25 2.13 -7.47
CA GLN A 63 -5.54 1.57 -7.86
C GLN A 63 -5.63 0.07 -7.57
N ASP A 64 -4.54 -0.65 -7.77
CA ASP A 64 -4.49 -2.09 -7.47
C ASP A 64 -4.51 -2.34 -5.96
N VAL A 65 -3.75 -1.54 -5.22
CA VAL A 65 -3.69 -1.64 -3.76
C VAL A 65 -5.06 -1.35 -3.14
N LEU A 66 -5.77 -0.36 -3.68
CA LEU A 66 -7.10 0.02 -3.19
C LEU A 66 -8.07 -1.17 -3.17
N LYS A 67 -7.96 -2.07 -4.12
CA LYS A 67 -8.85 -3.23 -4.22
C LYS A 67 -8.62 -4.27 -3.13
N VAL A 68 -7.40 -4.37 -2.62
CA VAL A 68 -7.03 -5.43 -1.66
C VAL A 68 -6.64 -4.92 -0.29
N MET A 69 -6.15 -3.69 -0.20
CA MET A 69 -5.74 -3.06 1.07
C MET A 69 -6.15 -1.58 1.08
N PRO A 70 -7.46 -1.30 1.13
CA PRO A 70 -7.91 0.10 1.12
C PRO A 70 -7.33 0.95 2.24
N ALA A 71 -7.01 0.35 3.39
CA ALA A 71 -6.41 1.08 4.51
C ALA A 71 -5.05 1.70 4.16
N ALA A 72 -4.37 1.17 3.14
CA ALA A 72 -3.05 1.67 2.72
C ALA A 72 -3.13 2.81 1.72
N VAL A 73 -4.32 3.16 1.22
CA VAL A 73 -4.47 4.15 0.17
C VAL A 73 -5.11 5.42 0.71
N GLN A 74 -4.51 6.55 0.39
CA GLN A 74 -5.01 7.87 0.76
C GLN A 74 -4.86 8.81 -0.43
N ARG A 75 -5.47 9.99 -0.32
CA ARG A 75 -5.27 11.03 -1.33
C ARG A 75 -3.82 11.50 -1.29
N ALA A 76 -3.26 11.79 -2.47
CA ALA A 76 -1.90 12.31 -2.57
C ALA A 76 -1.81 13.64 -1.82
N PRO A 77 -0.71 13.90 -1.09
CA PRO A 77 -0.58 15.12 -0.27
C PRO A 77 -0.75 16.42 -1.07
N PHE A 78 -0.29 16.47 -2.32
CA PHE A 78 -0.41 17.67 -3.15
C PHE A 78 -1.85 17.93 -3.61
N ASP A 79 -2.74 16.96 -3.46
CA ASP A 79 -4.10 17.02 -4.01
C ASP A 79 -5.17 17.35 -2.97
N TYR A 80 -4.78 17.81 -1.79
CA TYR A 80 -5.76 18.31 -0.82
C TYR A 80 -6.11 19.76 -1.12
N ASP A 81 -7.41 20.07 -1.13
CA ASP A 81 -7.87 21.44 -1.29
C ASP A 81 -7.65 22.18 0.04
N PRO A 82 -6.86 23.27 0.04
CA PRO A 82 -6.59 24.01 1.28
C PRO A 82 -7.82 24.75 1.82
N HIS A 83 -8.84 24.95 0.99
CA HIS A 83 -10.03 25.71 1.37
C HIS A 83 -11.26 24.84 1.64
N LYS A 84 -11.25 23.61 1.16
CA LYS A 84 -12.39 22.68 1.34
C LYS A 84 -11.85 21.35 1.87
N LYS A 85 -11.92 21.18 3.18
CA LYS A 85 -11.46 19.96 3.82
C LYS A 85 -12.13 18.72 3.21
N GLY A 86 -11.33 17.72 2.88
CA GLY A 86 -11.82 16.47 2.31
C GLY A 86 -12.01 16.50 0.79
N HIS A 87 -11.79 17.64 0.15
CA HIS A 87 -11.93 17.75 -1.30
C HIS A 87 -10.59 17.64 -2.02
N SER A 88 -10.63 17.11 -3.24
CA SER A 88 -9.48 17.04 -4.12
C SER A 88 -9.23 18.39 -4.77
N LYS A 89 -8.00 18.88 -4.69
CA LYS A 89 -7.60 20.15 -5.31
C LYS A 89 -7.70 20.08 -6.83
N SER A 90 -7.27 18.97 -7.43
CA SER A 90 -7.30 18.79 -8.89
C SER A 90 -8.66 18.35 -9.40
N GLY A 91 -9.51 17.77 -8.55
CA GLY A 91 -10.73 17.11 -8.95
C GLY A 91 -10.53 15.69 -9.45
N GLU A 92 -9.28 15.24 -9.60
CA GLU A 92 -8.95 13.92 -10.10
C GLU A 92 -8.78 12.88 -9.00
N GLU A 93 -8.72 13.31 -7.75
CA GLU A 93 -8.56 12.45 -6.58
C GLU A 93 -7.36 11.52 -6.67
N PHE A 94 -6.18 12.09 -6.97
CA PHE A 94 -4.95 11.33 -7.04
C PHE A 94 -4.65 10.64 -5.72
N MET A 95 -4.09 9.42 -5.79
CA MET A 95 -3.89 8.55 -4.64
C MET A 95 -2.42 8.34 -4.33
N THR A 96 -2.15 8.05 -3.06
CA THR A 96 -0.84 7.64 -2.58
C THR A 96 -0.99 6.35 -1.78
N VAL A 97 0.11 5.62 -1.63
CA VAL A 97 0.13 4.37 -0.87
C VAL A 97 1.01 4.56 0.37
N GLN A 98 0.47 4.22 1.52
CA GLN A 98 1.24 4.13 2.75
C GLN A 98 1.87 2.74 2.80
N TYR A 99 3.12 2.63 2.35
CA TYR A 99 3.79 1.35 2.20
C TYR A 99 3.90 0.57 3.52
N GLU A 100 4.03 1.26 4.64
CA GLU A 100 4.10 0.60 5.94
C GLU A 100 2.84 -0.20 6.25
N LYS A 101 1.70 0.15 5.67
CA LYS A 101 0.45 -0.58 5.87
C LYS A 101 0.33 -1.81 4.96
N MET A 102 1.27 -1.97 4.03
CA MET A 102 1.36 -3.17 3.21
C MET A 102 2.07 -4.30 3.95
N VAL A 103 2.86 -3.98 4.97
CA VAL A 103 3.63 -4.98 5.72
C VAL A 103 2.74 -6.05 6.34
N PRO A 104 1.63 -5.72 6.99
CA PRO A 104 0.74 -6.76 7.54
C PRO A 104 0.22 -7.73 6.47
N LEU A 105 -0.08 -7.23 5.28
CA LEU A 105 -0.51 -8.09 4.17
C LEU A 105 0.60 -9.07 3.78
N LEU A 106 1.84 -8.57 3.68
CA LEU A 106 2.98 -9.40 3.32
C LEU A 106 3.28 -10.45 4.40
N ILE A 107 3.13 -10.09 5.68
CA ILE A 107 3.29 -11.02 6.79
C ILE A 107 2.33 -12.20 6.64
N GLN A 108 1.05 -11.90 6.42
CA GLN A 108 0.05 -12.96 6.27
C GLN A 108 0.24 -13.77 4.99
N ALA A 109 0.67 -13.13 3.90
CA ALA A 109 0.96 -13.84 2.65
C ALA A 109 2.10 -14.84 2.84
N ILE A 110 3.16 -14.43 3.52
CA ILE A 110 4.31 -15.33 3.80
C ILE A 110 3.87 -16.50 4.67
N LYS A 111 3.04 -16.24 5.67
CA LYS A 111 2.53 -17.31 6.55
C LYS A 111 1.67 -18.31 5.77
N GLU A 112 0.79 -17.81 4.90
CA GLU A 112 -0.01 -18.69 4.03
C GLU A 112 0.88 -19.53 3.12
N GLN A 113 1.91 -18.92 2.54
CA GLN A 113 2.86 -19.64 1.70
C GLN A 113 3.61 -20.72 2.49
N GLN A 114 3.98 -20.42 3.73
CA GLN A 114 4.64 -21.41 4.58
C GLN A 114 3.73 -22.62 4.81
N GLU A 115 2.45 -22.38 5.05
CA GLU A 115 1.48 -23.47 5.21
C GLU A 115 1.38 -24.31 3.92
N GLN A 116 1.35 -23.66 2.77
CA GLN A 116 1.31 -24.33 1.48
C GLN A 116 2.57 -25.17 1.25
N ILE A 117 3.73 -24.65 1.62
CA ILE A 117 5.00 -25.37 1.53
C ILE A 117 4.97 -26.61 2.42
N ASP A 118 4.50 -26.44 3.67
CA ASP A 118 4.42 -27.54 4.63
C ASP A 118 3.50 -28.65 4.13
N GLU A 119 2.34 -28.27 3.55
CA GLU A 119 1.41 -29.24 2.97
C GLU A 119 2.02 -29.99 1.80
N LEU A 120 2.75 -29.28 0.92
CA LEU A 120 3.44 -29.90 -0.21
C LEU A 120 4.52 -30.87 0.24
N LYS A 121 5.28 -30.51 1.29
CA LYS A 121 6.30 -31.39 1.87
C LYS A 121 5.67 -32.66 2.42
N GLU A 122 4.56 -32.52 3.11
CA GLU A 122 3.82 -33.65 3.68
C GLU A 122 3.36 -34.60 2.57
N LYS A 123 2.80 -34.06 1.50
CA LYS A 123 2.36 -34.85 0.35
C LYS A 123 3.50 -35.61 -0.31
N LEU A 124 4.67 -34.98 -0.41
CA LEU A 124 5.85 -35.62 -1.00
C LEU A 124 6.39 -36.73 -0.09
N GLU A 125 6.35 -36.55 1.22
CA GLU A 125 6.83 -37.56 2.18
C GLU A 125 5.91 -38.77 2.23
N ASN A 126 4.63 -38.60 1.92
CA ASN A 126 3.64 -39.67 1.98
C ASN A 126 3.49 -40.47 0.69
N LYS A 127 4.34 -40.21 -0.30
CA LYS A 127 4.34 -40.99 -1.57
C LYS A 127 5.13 -42.26 -1.46
#